data_f6b0f1c0a1188c5daad7cf9ccae9b029
#
_entry.id   f6b0f1c0a1188c5daad7cf9ccae9b029
#
_cell.length_a   1.000
_cell.length_b   1.000
_cell.length_c   1.000
_cell.angle_alpha   90.00
_cell.angle_beta   90.00
_cell.angle_gamma   90.00
#
_symmetry.space_group_name_H-M   'P 1'
#
loop_
_entity.id
_entity.type
_entity.pdbx_description
1 polymer ?
#
loop_
_entity_poly.entity_id
_entity_poly.type
_entity_poly.pdbx_seq_one_letter_code
_entity_poly.pdbx_strand_id
1 'polypeptide(L)'
;MLSKKMEDALNEQINAELWSAYLYLSMGMNFEAAGRPGVANWFKVQFKEEQDHALIFMNYINSRGGKVVLKPIAEVPVKWDTPLDAFVATLEHERKVTSLINNLFALAEEEKDYATRENLKWFVTEQVEEEENAQVLIDKFRLIGDNGMGHYMLDQELAARAYTVAAPLATAGE
;
A
#
# COMPACT_ATOMS: atom_id res chain seq x y z
N MET A 1 -27.14 1.72 -5.69
CA MET A 1 -26.69 1.91 -4.29
C MET A 1 -25.86 0.71 -3.91
N LEU A 2 -24.84 0.89 -3.07
CA LEU A 2 -24.08 -0.23 -2.51
C LEU A 2 -25.00 -1.12 -1.64
N SER A 3 -24.79 -2.43 -1.68
CA SER A 3 -25.35 -3.30 -0.67
C SER A 3 -24.70 -3.02 0.69
N LYS A 4 -25.38 -3.34 1.79
CA LYS A 4 -24.78 -3.18 3.13
C LYS A 4 -23.54 -4.05 3.29
N LYS A 5 -23.53 -5.27 2.72
CA LYS A 5 -22.41 -6.20 2.74
C LYS A 5 -21.18 -5.62 2.01
N MET A 6 -21.39 -5.03 0.83
CA MET A 6 -20.31 -4.38 0.06
C MET A 6 -19.83 -3.10 0.76
N GLU A 7 -20.72 -2.26 1.28
CA GLU A 7 -20.34 -1.06 2.04
C GLU A 7 -19.47 -1.40 3.24
N ASP A 8 -19.85 -2.43 4.01
CA ASP A 8 -19.08 -2.87 5.16
C ASP A 8 -17.70 -3.40 4.73
N ALA A 9 -17.64 -4.21 3.67
CA ALA A 9 -16.40 -4.75 3.16
C ALA A 9 -15.44 -3.66 2.65
N LEU A 10 -15.94 -2.64 1.96
CA LEU A 10 -15.14 -1.49 1.51
C LEU A 10 -14.64 -0.65 2.70
N ASN A 11 -15.43 -0.49 3.77
CA ASN A 11 -14.98 0.17 4.99
C ASN A 11 -13.88 -0.62 5.73
N GLU A 12 -13.93 -1.96 5.73
CA GLU A 12 -12.82 -2.78 6.22
C GLU A 12 -11.55 -2.56 5.40
N GLN A 13 -11.67 -2.43 4.07
CA GLN A 13 -10.51 -2.16 3.21
C GLN A 13 -9.92 -0.79 3.50
N ILE A 14 -10.73 0.26 3.69
CA ILE A 14 -10.22 1.58 4.11
C ILE A 14 -9.35 1.45 5.37
N ASN A 15 -9.79 0.67 6.35
CA ASN A 15 -9.01 0.46 7.57
C ASN A 15 -7.73 -0.32 7.29
N ALA A 16 -7.74 -1.28 6.38
CA ALA A 16 -6.56 -2.02 5.96
C ALA A 16 -5.52 -1.10 5.29
N GLU A 17 -5.94 -0.24 4.34
CA GLU A 17 -5.04 0.72 3.67
C GLU A 17 -4.45 1.74 4.67
N LEU A 18 -5.26 2.27 5.59
CA LEU A 18 -4.75 3.17 6.62
C LEU A 18 -3.79 2.48 7.60
N TRP A 19 -3.99 1.19 7.87
CA TRP A 19 -3.04 0.39 8.64
C TRP A 19 -1.74 0.17 7.87
N SER A 20 -1.82 -0.11 6.55
CA SER A 20 -0.66 -0.20 5.66
C SER A 20 0.14 1.10 5.66
N ALA A 21 -0.54 2.23 5.51
CA ALA A 21 0.07 3.55 5.59
C ALA A 21 0.84 3.72 6.91
N TYR A 22 0.24 3.37 8.03
CA TYR A 22 0.86 3.50 9.34
C TYR A 22 2.04 2.54 9.52
N LEU A 23 1.96 1.32 8.98
CA LEU A 23 3.07 0.36 8.91
C LEU A 23 4.27 0.95 8.14
N TYR A 24 4.05 1.49 6.95
CA TYR A 24 5.13 2.07 6.14
C TYR A 24 5.71 3.33 6.74
N LEU A 25 4.90 4.16 7.41
CA LEU A 25 5.43 5.28 8.19
C LEU A 25 6.36 4.78 9.31
N SER A 26 5.98 3.71 10.02
CA SER A 26 6.80 3.11 11.07
C SER A 26 8.13 2.57 10.51
N MET A 27 8.10 1.87 9.37
CA MET A 27 9.31 1.43 8.66
C MET A 27 10.21 2.63 8.28
N GLY A 28 9.61 3.68 7.71
CA GLY A 28 10.32 4.89 7.34
C GLY A 28 11.04 5.53 8.54
N MET A 29 10.38 5.64 9.68
CA MET A 29 10.99 6.19 10.90
C MET A 29 12.09 5.30 11.48
N ASN A 30 11.93 3.97 11.42
CA ASN A 30 12.98 3.03 11.82
C ASN A 30 14.27 3.23 11.01
N PHE A 31 14.17 3.37 9.69
CA PHE A 31 15.35 3.54 8.83
C PHE A 31 15.91 4.96 8.81
N GLU A 32 15.09 5.98 9.07
CA GLU A 32 15.59 7.33 9.32
C GLU A 32 16.51 7.35 10.54
N ALA A 33 16.07 6.74 11.64
CA ALA A 33 16.86 6.62 12.87
C ALA A 33 18.12 5.76 12.69
N ALA A 34 18.10 4.80 11.76
CA ALA A 34 19.23 3.93 11.42
C ALA A 34 20.24 4.58 10.42
N GLY A 35 20.03 5.84 10.01
CA GLY A 35 20.92 6.54 9.06
C GLY A 35 20.82 5.99 7.62
N ARG A 36 19.64 5.53 7.21
CA ARG A 36 19.33 5.01 5.89
C ARG A 36 18.25 5.88 5.20
N PRO A 37 18.60 7.14 4.84
CA PRO A 37 17.59 8.11 4.38
C PRO A 37 16.90 7.71 3.07
N GLY A 38 17.56 6.97 2.19
CA GLY A 38 16.97 6.49 0.96
C GLY A 38 15.92 5.40 1.20
N VAL A 39 16.24 4.41 2.03
CA VAL A 39 15.27 3.39 2.46
C VAL A 39 14.09 4.06 3.18
N ALA A 40 14.38 5.01 4.08
CA ALA A 40 13.34 5.77 4.78
C ALA A 40 12.44 6.55 3.80
N ASN A 41 13.02 7.17 2.76
CA ASN A 41 12.27 7.88 1.72
C ASN A 41 11.33 6.94 0.97
N TRP A 42 11.78 5.75 0.58
CA TRP A 42 10.94 4.79 -0.11
C TRP A 42 9.68 4.45 0.69
N PHE A 43 9.84 4.17 1.98
CA PHE A 43 8.70 3.90 2.87
C PHE A 43 7.81 5.12 3.14
N LYS A 44 8.38 6.34 3.16
CA LYS A 44 7.59 7.58 3.28
C LYS A 44 6.77 7.86 2.02
N VAL A 45 7.25 7.47 0.85
CA VAL A 45 6.47 7.51 -0.39
C VAL A 45 5.35 6.49 -0.31
N GLN A 46 5.64 5.26 0.05
CA GLN A 46 4.65 4.20 0.23
C GLN A 46 3.54 4.61 1.22
N PHE A 47 3.90 5.22 2.35
CA PHE A 47 2.92 5.78 3.29
C PHE A 47 1.91 6.73 2.62
N LYS A 48 2.33 7.55 1.66
CA LYS A 48 1.45 8.48 0.95
C LYS A 48 0.57 7.75 -0.07
N GLU A 49 1.12 6.77 -0.76
CA GLU A 49 0.38 5.96 -1.73
C GLU A 49 -0.75 5.18 -1.04
N GLU A 50 -0.51 4.60 0.13
CA GLU A 50 -1.56 3.94 0.91
C GLU A 50 -2.66 4.89 1.41
N GLN A 51 -2.31 6.15 1.68
CA GLN A 51 -3.33 7.16 1.99
C GLN A 51 -4.20 7.46 0.77
N ASP A 52 -3.62 7.50 -0.43
CA ASP A 52 -4.37 7.64 -1.67
C ASP A 52 -5.30 6.44 -1.90
N HIS A 53 -4.83 5.21 -1.65
CA HIS A 53 -5.65 4.00 -1.75
C HIS A 53 -6.89 4.09 -0.84
N ALA A 54 -6.70 4.48 0.41
CA ALA A 54 -7.81 4.70 1.34
C ALA A 54 -8.77 5.78 0.83
N LEU A 55 -8.26 6.91 0.30
CA LEU A 55 -9.08 7.99 -0.24
C LEU A 55 -9.89 7.57 -1.48
N ILE A 56 -9.33 6.74 -2.35
CA ILE A 56 -10.05 6.19 -3.51
C ILE A 56 -11.29 5.42 -3.04
N PHE A 57 -11.15 4.53 -2.05
CA PHE A 57 -12.28 3.79 -1.47
C PHE A 57 -13.30 4.70 -0.79
N MET A 58 -12.84 5.71 -0.03
CA MET A 58 -13.73 6.69 0.63
C MET A 58 -14.55 7.46 -0.39
N ASN A 59 -13.91 7.98 -1.45
CA ASN A 59 -14.58 8.70 -2.52
C ASN A 59 -15.58 7.81 -3.25
N TYR A 60 -15.21 6.55 -3.50
CA TYR A 60 -16.09 5.59 -4.14
C TYR A 60 -17.33 5.30 -3.30
N ILE A 61 -17.19 5.01 -2.00
CA ILE A 61 -18.34 4.79 -1.10
C ILE A 61 -19.28 6.00 -1.12
N ASN A 62 -18.74 7.21 -1.00
CA ASN A 62 -19.53 8.45 -1.02
C ASN A 62 -20.25 8.64 -2.36
N SER A 63 -19.60 8.40 -3.49
CA SER A 63 -20.19 8.51 -4.83
C SER A 63 -21.34 7.52 -5.06
N ARG A 64 -21.30 6.39 -4.35
CA ARG A 64 -22.35 5.35 -4.40
C ARG A 64 -23.47 5.57 -3.38
N GLY A 65 -23.46 6.69 -2.63
CA GLY A 65 -24.43 7.04 -1.59
C GLY A 65 -24.30 6.19 -0.32
N GLY A 66 -23.15 5.56 -0.10
CA GLY A 66 -22.80 4.84 1.12
C GLY A 66 -22.22 5.77 2.19
N LYS A 67 -21.85 5.22 3.33
CA LYS A 67 -21.26 5.92 4.46
C LYS A 67 -19.88 5.40 4.78
N VAL A 68 -18.89 6.30 4.79
CA VAL A 68 -17.54 6.00 5.28
C VAL A 68 -17.56 5.92 6.81
N VAL A 69 -16.98 4.85 7.35
CA VAL A 69 -16.85 4.60 8.79
C VAL A 69 -15.39 4.33 9.10
N LEU A 70 -14.71 5.28 9.74
CA LEU A 70 -13.32 5.14 10.15
C LEU A 70 -13.24 4.36 11.46
N LYS A 71 -12.46 3.27 11.46
CA LYS A 71 -12.20 2.42 12.61
C LYS A 71 -10.86 2.77 13.24
N PRO A 72 -10.61 2.39 14.51
CA PRO A 72 -9.28 2.49 15.10
C PRO A 72 -8.24 1.75 14.26
N ILE A 73 -7.08 2.38 14.06
CA ILE A 73 -5.91 1.72 13.43
C ILE A 73 -5.20 0.91 14.52
N ALA A 74 -5.01 -0.37 14.26
CA ALA A 74 -4.32 -1.26 15.18
C ALA A 74 -2.82 -0.93 15.28
N GLU A 75 -2.16 -1.43 16.32
CA GLU A 75 -0.71 -1.33 16.50
C GLU A 75 0.04 -1.96 15.32
N VAL A 76 1.13 -1.32 14.92
CA VAL A 76 2.05 -1.79 13.88
C VAL A 76 3.41 -2.17 14.49
N PRO A 77 4.19 -3.07 13.87
CA PRO A 77 5.58 -3.30 14.23
C PRO A 77 6.40 -2.01 14.21
N VAL A 78 7.43 -1.93 15.05
CA VAL A 78 8.25 -0.71 15.19
C VAL A 78 9.74 -0.95 14.95
N LYS A 79 10.14 -2.20 14.63
CA LYS A 79 11.56 -2.54 14.49
C LYS A 79 11.81 -3.53 13.36
N TRP A 80 12.78 -3.20 12.51
CA TRP A 80 13.38 -4.06 11.49
C TRP A 80 14.89 -3.91 11.57
N ASP A 81 15.61 -5.02 11.66
CA ASP A 81 17.07 -5.00 11.86
C ASP A 81 17.81 -4.63 10.59
N THR A 82 17.32 -5.06 9.42
CA THR A 82 17.90 -4.75 8.12
C THR A 82 16.85 -4.24 7.11
N PRO A 83 17.27 -3.49 6.07
CA PRO A 83 16.37 -3.16 4.96
C PRO A 83 15.78 -4.40 4.28
N LEU A 84 16.56 -5.46 4.14
CA LEU A 84 16.08 -6.72 3.55
C LEU A 84 14.91 -7.29 4.36
N ASP A 85 15.00 -7.31 5.71
CA ASP A 85 13.91 -7.79 6.56
C ASP A 85 12.63 -6.97 6.38
N ALA A 86 12.77 -5.65 6.24
CA ALA A 86 11.63 -4.78 6.01
C ALA A 86 10.98 -5.03 4.64
N PHE A 87 11.77 -5.19 3.57
CA PHE A 87 11.20 -5.48 2.24
C PHE A 87 10.59 -6.89 2.16
N VAL A 88 11.14 -7.87 2.87
CA VAL A 88 10.49 -9.19 3.00
C VAL A 88 9.14 -9.06 3.71
N ALA A 89 9.09 -8.31 4.82
CA ALA A 89 7.83 -8.04 5.53
C ALA A 89 6.84 -7.26 4.66
N THR A 90 7.32 -6.32 3.83
CA THR A 90 6.52 -5.60 2.84
C THR A 90 5.88 -6.57 1.86
N LEU A 91 6.65 -7.44 1.21
CA LEU A 91 6.10 -8.40 0.25
C LEU A 91 5.05 -9.34 0.88
N GLU A 92 5.29 -9.81 2.10
CA GLU A 92 4.31 -10.61 2.84
C GLU A 92 3.03 -9.83 3.11
N HIS A 93 3.15 -8.55 3.45
CA HIS A 93 2.03 -7.66 3.67
C HIS A 93 1.26 -7.40 2.38
N GLU A 94 1.93 -7.05 1.27
CA GLU A 94 1.28 -6.80 -0.03
C GLU A 94 0.50 -8.03 -0.52
N ARG A 95 1.03 -9.23 -0.35
CA ARG A 95 0.29 -10.47 -0.66
C ARG A 95 -0.98 -10.62 0.15
N LYS A 96 -0.98 -10.14 1.40
CA LYS A 96 -2.19 -10.11 2.23
C LYS A 96 -3.19 -9.08 1.69
N VAL A 97 -2.74 -7.87 1.32
CA VAL A 97 -3.58 -6.84 0.71
C VAL A 97 -4.16 -7.34 -0.61
N THR A 98 -3.36 -7.97 -1.47
CA THR A 98 -3.82 -8.64 -2.70
C THR A 98 -4.98 -9.60 -2.42
N SER A 99 -4.88 -10.41 -1.36
CA SER A 99 -5.95 -11.32 -0.98
C SER A 99 -7.23 -10.58 -0.56
N LEU A 100 -7.10 -9.45 0.14
CA LEU A 100 -8.25 -8.61 0.54
C LEU A 100 -8.93 -7.99 -0.69
N ILE A 101 -8.16 -7.43 -1.62
CA ILE A 101 -8.67 -6.88 -2.90
C ILE A 101 -9.37 -7.96 -3.72
N ASN A 102 -8.79 -9.15 -3.84
CA ASN A 102 -9.40 -10.28 -4.55
C ASN A 102 -10.72 -10.73 -3.91
N ASN A 103 -10.82 -10.70 -2.58
CA ASN A 103 -12.07 -11.00 -1.88
C ASN A 103 -13.15 -9.94 -2.15
N LEU A 104 -12.79 -8.65 -2.19
CA LEU A 104 -13.71 -7.58 -2.59
C LEU A 104 -14.19 -7.77 -4.03
N PHE A 105 -13.28 -8.11 -4.93
CA PHE A 105 -13.61 -8.37 -6.33
C PHE A 105 -14.58 -9.54 -6.48
N ALA A 106 -14.32 -10.66 -5.80
CA ALA A 106 -15.21 -11.81 -5.78
C ALA A 106 -16.60 -11.48 -5.20
N LEU A 107 -16.64 -10.66 -4.13
CA LEU A 107 -17.91 -10.20 -3.56
C LEU A 107 -18.69 -9.32 -4.56
N ALA A 108 -18.02 -8.44 -5.29
CA ALA A 108 -18.66 -7.61 -6.31
C ALA A 108 -19.26 -8.46 -7.44
N GLU A 109 -18.59 -9.54 -7.84
CA GLU A 109 -19.12 -10.50 -8.81
C GLU A 109 -20.33 -11.29 -8.28
N GLU A 110 -20.25 -11.78 -7.03
CA GLU A 110 -21.34 -12.50 -6.35
C GLU A 110 -22.62 -11.64 -6.31
N GLU A 111 -22.48 -10.36 -5.94
CA GLU A 111 -23.60 -9.42 -5.84
C GLU A 111 -24.01 -8.80 -7.19
N LYS A 112 -23.29 -9.10 -8.28
CA LYS A 112 -23.47 -8.50 -9.60
C LYS A 112 -23.32 -6.96 -9.58
N ASP A 113 -22.51 -6.45 -8.64
CA ASP A 113 -22.18 -5.02 -8.57
C ASP A 113 -21.01 -4.73 -9.53
N TYR A 114 -21.35 -4.67 -10.82
CA TYR A 114 -20.38 -4.44 -11.87
C TYR A 114 -19.65 -3.09 -11.76
N ALA A 115 -20.29 -2.08 -11.17
CA ALA A 115 -19.65 -0.80 -10.95
C ALA A 115 -18.53 -0.89 -9.90
N THR A 116 -18.75 -1.61 -8.79
CA THR A 116 -17.71 -1.88 -7.80
C THR A 116 -16.59 -2.73 -8.41
N ARG A 117 -16.94 -3.76 -9.20
CA ARG A 117 -15.93 -4.57 -9.89
C ARG A 117 -15.05 -3.73 -10.83
N GLU A 118 -15.62 -2.80 -11.60
CA GLU A 118 -14.83 -1.90 -12.48
C GLU A 118 -13.91 -0.98 -11.68
N ASN A 119 -14.39 -0.43 -10.56
CA ASN A 119 -13.56 0.38 -9.67
C ASN A 119 -12.38 -0.41 -9.08
N LEU A 120 -12.59 -1.68 -8.72
CA LEU A 120 -11.58 -2.55 -8.15
C LEU A 120 -10.50 -3.00 -9.14
N LYS A 121 -10.72 -2.91 -10.45
CA LYS A 121 -9.73 -3.34 -11.47
C LYS A 121 -8.41 -2.59 -11.34
N TRP A 122 -8.45 -1.32 -11.01
CA TRP A 122 -7.24 -0.54 -10.80
C TRP A 122 -6.41 -1.14 -9.64
N PHE A 123 -7.06 -1.45 -8.51
CA PHE A 123 -6.38 -2.07 -7.37
C PHE A 123 -5.81 -3.46 -7.67
N VAL A 124 -6.49 -4.26 -8.51
CA VAL A 124 -5.96 -5.56 -8.94
C VAL A 124 -4.65 -5.38 -9.73
N THR A 125 -4.56 -4.34 -10.58
CA THR A 125 -3.35 -4.04 -11.34
C THR A 125 -2.26 -3.48 -10.41
N GLU A 126 -2.63 -2.57 -9.52
CA GLU A 126 -1.74 -1.95 -8.54
C GLU A 126 -1.06 -3.00 -7.66
N GLN A 127 -1.80 -3.98 -7.14
CA GLN A 127 -1.23 -5.04 -6.30
C GLN A 127 -0.19 -5.90 -7.03
N VAL A 128 -0.30 -6.07 -8.35
CA VAL A 128 0.76 -6.74 -9.14
C VAL A 128 2.04 -5.91 -9.10
N GLU A 129 1.94 -4.59 -9.25
CA GLU A 129 3.08 -3.67 -9.21
C GLU A 129 3.68 -3.60 -7.80
N GLU A 130 2.86 -3.55 -6.75
CA GLU A 130 3.33 -3.50 -5.35
C GLU A 130 4.13 -4.75 -4.96
N GLU A 131 3.64 -5.94 -5.32
CA GLU A 131 4.39 -7.19 -5.08
C GLU A 131 5.68 -7.24 -5.90
N GLU A 132 5.66 -6.81 -7.18
CA GLU A 132 6.83 -6.77 -8.05
C GLU A 132 7.89 -5.80 -7.51
N ASN A 133 7.49 -4.59 -7.11
CA ASN A 133 8.39 -3.57 -6.56
C ASN A 133 9.09 -4.07 -5.30
N ALA A 134 8.34 -4.69 -4.37
CA ALA A 134 8.91 -5.28 -3.16
C ALA A 134 9.89 -6.42 -3.49
N GLN A 135 9.53 -7.32 -4.42
CA GLN A 135 10.37 -8.45 -4.82
C GLN A 135 11.67 -7.98 -5.48
N VAL A 136 11.62 -6.99 -6.37
CA VAL A 136 12.81 -6.40 -7.02
C VAL A 136 13.79 -5.87 -5.99
N LEU A 137 13.31 -5.19 -4.94
CA LEU A 137 14.17 -4.65 -3.88
C LEU A 137 14.75 -5.76 -3.01
N ILE A 138 14.00 -6.80 -2.69
CA ILE A 138 14.50 -7.99 -2.01
C ILE A 138 15.67 -8.60 -2.80
N ASP A 139 15.51 -8.75 -4.12
CA ASP A 139 16.54 -9.36 -4.97
C ASP A 139 17.78 -8.47 -5.06
N LYS A 140 17.62 -7.13 -5.15
CA LYS A 140 18.74 -6.19 -5.10
C LYS A 140 19.50 -6.28 -3.77
N PHE A 141 18.83 -6.29 -2.63
CA PHE A 141 19.48 -6.41 -1.32
C PHE A 141 20.18 -7.77 -1.15
N ARG A 142 19.60 -8.86 -1.65
CA ARG A 142 20.25 -10.18 -1.65
C ARG A 142 21.49 -10.22 -2.54
N LEU A 143 21.43 -9.61 -3.72
CA LEU A 143 22.57 -9.53 -4.64
C LEU A 143 23.74 -8.71 -4.05
N ILE A 144 23.43 -7.63 -3.34
CA ILE A 144 24.42 -6.77 -2.69
C ILE A 144 25.11 -7.49 -1.52
N GLY A 145 24.37 -8.32 -0.77
CA GLY A 145 24.88 -8.95 0.45
C GLY A 145 25.42 -7.93 1.44
N ASP A 146 26.61 -8.16 1.98
CA ASP A 146 27.26 -7.27 2.97
C ASP A 146 28.10 -6.14 2.33
N ASN A 147 27.99 -5.90 1.03
CA ASN A 147 28.79 -4.88 0.34
C ASN A 147 28.33 -3.47 0.70
N GLY A 148 29.11 -2.77 1.54
CA GLY A 148 28.77 -1.41 2.00
C GLY A 148 28.61 -0.38 0.88
N MET A 149 29.39 -0.46 -0.20
CA MET A 149 29.23 0.43 -1.36
C MET A 149 27.94 0.13 -2.11
N GLY A 150 27.58 -1.14 -2.28
CA GLY A 150 26.30 -1.54 -2.87
C GLY A 150 25.11 -1.00 -2.07
N HIS A 151 25.17 -1.10 -0.74
CA HIS A 151 24.14 -0.52 0.14
C HIS A 151 24.06 1.01 -0.02
N TYR A 152 25.20 1.70 -0.08
CA TYR A 152 25.21 3.14 -0.27
C TYR A 152 24.58 3.55 -1.61
N MET A 153 24.97 2.86 -2.70
CA MET A 153 24.41 3.15 -4.04
C MET A 153 22.92 2.91 -4.11
N LEU A 154 22.44 1.81 -3.53
CA LEU A 154 20.99 1.51 -3.49
C LEU A 154 20.22 2.51 -2.63
N ASP A 155 20.79 2.95 -1.50
CA ASP A 155 20.17 3.99 -0.68
C ASP A 155 20.04 5.32 -1.45
N GLN A 156 21.05 5.71 -2.26
CA GLN A 156 20.94 6.88 -3.14
C GLN A 156 19.88 6.71 -4.23
N GLU A 157 19.74 5.52 -4.81
CA GLU A 157 18.68 5.21 -5.77
C GLU A 157 17.30 5.37 -5.11
N LEU A 158 17.09 4.81 -3.93
CA LEU A 158 15.83 4.87 -3.20
C LEU A 158 15.49 6.30 -2.73
N ALA A 159 16.49 7.12 -2.43
CA ALA A 159 16.32 8.52 -2.08
C ALA A 159 15.72 9.36 -3.22
N ALA A 160 15.90 8.92 -4.47
CA ALA A 160 15.37 9.60 -5.65
C ALA A 160 13.90 9.27 -5.95
N ARG A 161 13.29 8.29 -5.27
CA ARG A 161 11.88 7.97 -5.47
C ARG A 161 11.01 9.17 -5.10
N ALA A 162 10.20 9.63 -6.06
CA ALA A 162 9.25 10.71 -5.87
C ALA A 162 7.82 10.16 -5.73
N TYR A 163 7.04 10.75 -4.84
CA TYR A 163 5.62 10.47 -4.73
C TYR A 163 4.87 11.00 -5.95
N THR A 164 3.96 10.20 -6.47
CA THR A 164 3.02 10.58 -7.53
C THR A 164 1.61 10.23 -7.05
N VAL A 165 0.68 11.16 -7.22
CA VAL A 165 -0.74 10.95 -6.86
C VAL A 165 -1.31 9.78 -7.67
N ALA A 166 -2.02 8.87 -7.00
CA ALA A 166 -2.65 7.73 -7.64
C ALA A 166 -3.60 8.15 -8.78
N ALA A 167 -3.53 7.46 -9.92
CA ALA A 167 -4.26 7.82 -11.15
C ALA A 167 -5.77 8.06 -10.92
N PRO A 168 -6.51 7.28 -10.12
CA PRO A 168 -7.93 7.54 -9.88
C PRO A 168 -8.22 8.86 -9.14
N LEU A 169 -7.24 9.41 -8.38
CA LEU A 169 -7.38 10.71 -7.71
C LEU A 169 -6.95 11.87 -8.60
N ALA A 170 -5.96 11.66 -9.48
CA ALA A 170 -5.45 12.68 -10.38
C ALA A 170 -6.50 13.20 -11.39
N THR A 171 -7.45 12.34 -11.79
CA THR A 171 -8.54 12.67 -12.74
C THR A 171 -9.80 13.23 -12.09
N ALA A 172 -9.91 13.20 -10.76
CA ALA A 172 -11.10 13.66 -10.04
C ALA A 172 -11.20 15.19 -9.86
N GLY A 173 -10.24 15.95 -10.38
CA GLY A 173 -10.12 17.43 -10.24
C GLY A 173 -10.38 18.23 -11.51
N GLU A 174 -10.87 17.59 -12.62
CA GLU A 174 -11.28 18.26 -13.87
C GLU A 174 -12.80 18.39 -14.00
#